data_a5a942208089492f537f99c2f3666565
#
_entry.id   a5a942208089492f537f99c2f3666565
#
_cell.length_a   1.000
_cell.length_b   1.000
_cell.length_c   1.000
_cell.angle_alpha   90.00
_cell.angle_beta   90.00
_cell.angle_gamma   90.00
#
_symmetry.space_group_name_H-M   'P 1'
#
loop_
_entity.id
_entity.type
_entity.pdbx_description
1 polymer ?
#
loop_
_entity_poly.entity_id
_entity_poly.type
_entity_poly.pdbx_seq_one_letter_code
_entity_poly.pdbx_strand_id
1 'polypeptide(L)'
;MNLWIIGAVLIIIISLLITIIYLQIQNSLNKDKGQESIKELDRALGKQEDTLLDLTKDIQSFHDPLNKLRRYLSGGTLAGKFGEWSLESIMQDIFNPNQYIKNAEVIKGSGKRVEFVLKMPEGLLLPIDAKFPSGLYDTYLDSIDQTDERLIKKSIDDIKSKVVKDASDIQEKYVQSGVTVDLGIMYIPSESLMQLIDSIENLRESIFRDSRVLIMGPNSLAAYLISVHMGFRTLALNNRAGEIMEEFGKLKKEFERFGSSTEELLKKADAMLKAVNEHAIRERQMNKAIKNMDQLDS
;
A
#
# COMPACT_ATOMS: atom_id res chain seq x y z
N MET A 1 -8.66 62.86 -55.18
CA MET A 1 -8.11 61.94 -54.25
C MET A 1 -8.04 60.57 -54.91
N ASN A 2 -6.87 60.12 -55.29
CA ASN A 2 -6.69 59.02 -56.24
C ASN A 2 -7.24 57.69 -55.76
N LEU A 3 -8.12 57.09 -56.58
CA LEU A 3 -8.79 55.82 -56.34
C LEU A 3 -7.79 54.69 -55.90
N TRP A 4 -6.58 54.75 -56.41
CA TRP A 4 -5.47 53.86 -56.09
C TRP A 4 -4.93 53.96 -54.63
N ILE A 5 -4.97 55.16 -54.05
CA ILE A 5 -4.57 55.39 -52.67
C ILE A 5 -5.61 54.78 -51.72
N ILE A 6 -6.86 54.90 -52.02
CA ILE A 6 -7.96 54.29 -51.25
C ILE A 6 -7.87 52.79 -51.33
N GLY A 7 -7.61 52.21 -52.52
CA GLY A 7 -7.39 50.75 -52.65
C GLY A 7 -6.21 50.22 -51.85
N ALA A 8 -5.07 50.95 -51.89
CA ALA A 8 -3.87 50.54 -51.11
C ALA A 8 -4.12 50.59 -49.58
N VAL A 9 -4.81 51.64 -49.10
CA VAL A 9 -5.17 51.73 -47.66
C VAL A 9 -6.13 50.63 -47.25
N LEU A 10 -7.09 50.27 -48.12
CA LEU A 10 -8.04 49.21 -47.85
C LEU A 10 -7.36 47.82 -47.75
N ILE A 11 -6.39 47.53 -48.61
CA ILE A 11 -5.58 46.31 -48.57
C ILE A 11 -4.77 46.20 -47.28
N ILE A 12 -4.16 47.32 -46.84
CA ILE A 12 -3.41 47.40 -45.60
C ILE A 12 -4.31 47.14 -44.39
N ILE A 13 -5.52 47.72 -44.37
CA ILE A 13 -6.46 47.52 -43.26
C ILE A 13 -6.95 46.07 -43.24
N ILE A 14 -7.24 45.44 -44.36
CA ILE A 14 -7.64 44.04 -44.46
C ILE A 14 -6.50 43.12 -43.99
N SER A 15 -5.27 43.39 -44.43
CA SER A 15 -4.10 42.62 -43.96
C SER A 15 -3.88 42.72 -42.44
N LEU A 16 -4.07 43.91 -41.88
CA LEU A 16 -3.99 44.14 -40.42
C LEU A 16 -5.09 43.39 -39.65
N LEU A 17 -6.32 43.43 -40.18
CA LEU A 17 -7.45 42.68 -39.59
C LEU A 17 -7.22 41.15 -39.62
N ILE A 18 -6.73 40.62 -40.72
CA ILE A 18 -6.39 39.20 -40.86
C ILE A 18 -5.32 38.81 -39.85
N THR A 19 -4.28 39.67 -39.68
CA THR A 19 -3.20 39.42 -38.72
C THR A 19 -3.71 39.44 -37.26
N ILE A 20 -4.58 40.38 -36.92
CA ILE A 20 -5.21 40.48 -35.60
C ILE A 20 -6.09 39.25 -35.32
N ILE A 21 -6.90 38.81 -36.27
CA ILE A 21 -7.75 37.61 -36.16
C ILE A 21 -6.87 36.37 -35.99
N TYR A 22 -5.79 36.23 -36.74
CA TYR A 22 -4.84 35.13 -36.63
C TYR A 22 -4.19 35.08 -35.25
N LEU A 23 -3.73 36.21 -34.71
CA LEU A 23 -3.15 36.32 -33.37
C LEU A 23 -4.19 36.02 -32.26
N GLN A 24 -5.44 36.42 -32.43
CA GLN A 24 -6.53 36.08 -31.50
C GLN A 24 -6.83 34.59 -31.49
N ILE A 25 -6.88 33.94 -32.65
CA ILE A 25 -7.08 32.48 -32.76
C ILE A 25 -5.92 31.73 -32.13
N GLN A 26 -4.67 32.12 -32.38
CA GLN A 26 -3.50 31.50 -31.74
C GLN A 26 -3.49 31.67 -30.23
N ASN A 27 -3.85 32.84 -29.75
CA ASN A 27 -3.92 33.13 -28.31
C ASN A 27 -5.03 32.33 -27.61
N SER A 28 -6.16 32.10 -28.30
CA SER A 28 -7.25 31.24 -27.83
C SER A 28 -6.82 29.78 -27.76
N LEU A 29 -6.17 29.25 -28.80
CA LEU A 29 -5.69 27.87 -28.85
C LEU A 29 -4.59 27.58 -27.79
N ASN A 30 -3.73 28.56 -27.51
CA ASN A 30 -2.74 28.44 -26.45
C ASN A 30 -3.35 28.53 -25.05
N LYS A 31 -4.42 29.28 -24.87
CA LYS A 31 -5.16 29.39 -23.62
C LYS A 31 -5.91 28.11 -23.30
N ASP A 32 -6.47 27.44 -24.30
CA ASP A 32 -7.16 26.16 -24.15
C ASP A 32 -6.19 25.04 -23.76
N LYS A 33 -5.00 24.97 -24.39
CA LYS A 33 -3.95 24.02 -24.01
C LYS A 33 -3.40 24.26 -22.59
N GLY A 34 -3.23 25.51 -22.20
CA GLY A 34 -2.82 25.88 -20.84
C GLY A 34 -3.87 25.49 -19.79
N GLN A 35 -5.17 25.69 -20.11
CA GLN A 35 -6.27 25.28 -19.23
C GLN A 35 -6.43 23.75 -19.13
N GLU A 36 -6.17 23.03 -20.20
CA GLU A 36 -6.23 21.57 -20.20
C GLU A 36 -5.10 20.97 -19.33
N SER A 37 -3.89 21.50 -19.46
CA SER A 37 -2.75 21.11 -18.60
C SER A 37 -2.99 21.46 -17.12
N ILE A 38 -3.61 22.59 -16.82
CA ILE A 38 -4.00 22.95 -15.45
C ILE A 38 -5.06 22.00 -14.92
N LYS A 39 -6.05 21.63 -15.72
CA LYS A 39 -7.09 20.65 -15.33
C LYS A 39 -6.52 19.24 -15.11
N GLU A 40 -5.55 18.83 -15.91
CA GLU A 40 -4.87 17.54 -15.68
C GLU A 40 -4.03 17.56 -14.39
N LEU A 41 -3.34 18.66 -14.13
CA LEU A 41 -2.60 18.85 -12.88
C LEU A 41 -3.54 18.86 -11.67
N ASP A 42 -4.68 19.54 -11.76
CA ASP A 42 -5.69 19.60 -10.71
C ASP A 42 -6.32 18.23 -10.44
N ARG A 43 -6.57 17.42 -11.48
CA ARG A 43 -7.01 16.02 -11.35
C ARG A 43 -5.95 15.13 -10.73
N ALA A 44 -4.66 15.32 -11.08
CA ALA A 44 -3.57 14.57 -10.50
C ALA A 44 -3.38 14.92 -9.02
N LEU A 45 -3.47 16.21 -8.66
CA LEU A 45 -3.42 16.67 -7.28
C LEU A 45 -4.61 16.18 -6.46
N GLY A 46 -5.83 16.21 -7.01
CA GLY A 46 -7.03 15.68 -6.35
C GLY A 46 -6.92 14.17 -6.06
N LYS A 47 -6.40 13.38 -7.00
CA LYS A 47 -6.12 11.96 -6.74
C LYS A 47 -5.09 11.74 -5.63
N GLN A 48 -4.09 12.61 -5.51
CA GLN A 48 -3.10 12.52 -4.44
C GLN A 48 -3.69 12.90 -3.09
N GLU A 49 -4.55 13.92 -3.05
CA GLU A 49 -5.29 14.31 -1.85
C GLU A 49 -6.20 13.18 -1.36
N ASP A 50 -6.95 12.53 -2.25
CA ASP A 50 -7.76 11.35 -1.93
C ASP A 50 -6.90 10.21 -1.38
N THR A 51 -5.74 9.95 -1.97
CA THR A 51 -4.81 8.91 -1.51
C THR A 51 -4.25 9.25 -0.13
N LEU A 52 -3.90 10.50 0.14
CA LEU A 52 -3.43 10.95 1.45
C LEU A 52 -4.54 10.88 2.50
N LEU A 53 -5.79 11.18 2.15
CA LEU A 53 -6.95 11.05 3.03
C LEU A 53 -7.21 9.58 3.38
N ASP A 54 -7.10 8.66 2.41
CA ASP A 54 -7.20 7.22 2.67
C ASP A 54 -6.06 6.71 3.54
N LEU A 55 -4.82 7.18 3.34
CA LEU A 55 -3.69 6.93 4.21
C LEU A 55 -3.95 7.39 5.66
N THR A 56 -4.54 8.56 5.81
CA THR A 56 -4.87 9.12 7.14
C THR A 56 -5.96 8.29 7.82
N LYS A 57 -6.99 7.86 7.09
CA LYS A 57 -8.03 6.94 7.61
C LYS A 57 -7.43 5.59 8.00
N ASP A 58 -6.51 5.07 7.19
CA ASP A 58 -5.81 3.82 7.50
C ASP A 58 -4.98 3.93 8.78
N ILE A 59 -4.27 5.04 8.99
CA ILE A 59 -3.53 5.30 10.24
C ILE A 59 -4.49 5.41 11.45
N GLN A 60 -5.62 6.12 11.32
CA GLN A 60 -6.62 6.23 12.39
C GLN A 60 -7.24 4.89 12.76
N SER A 61 -7.38 3.98 11.80
CA SER A 61 -7.93 2.64 12.05
C SER A 61 -7.01 1.71 12.86
N PHE A 62 -5.75 2.11 13.16
CA PHE A 62 -4.90 1.38 14.11
C PHE A 62 -5.46 1.36 15.54
N HIS A 63 -6.34 2.29 15.90
CA HIS A 63 -6.96 2.30 17.21
C HIS A 63 -7.92 1.11 17.44
N ASP A 64 -8.59 0.61 16.41
CA ASP A 64 -9.54 -0.49 16.53
C ASP A 64 -8.89 -1.83 16.94
N PRO A 65 -7.76 -2.28 16.32
CA PRO A 65 -7.03 -3.43 16.77
C PRO A 65 -6.54 -3.34 18.23
N LEU A 66 -6.08 -2.16 18.65
CA LEU A 66 -5.63 -1.92 20.02
C LEU A 66 -6.78 -2.01 21.04
N ASN A 67 -7.97 -1.52 20.69
CA ASN A 67 -9.16 -1.64 21.52
C ASN A 67 -9.64 -3.10 21.61
N LYS A 68 -9.48 -3.88 20.55
CA LYS A 68 -9.76 -5.33 20.57
C LYS A 68 -8.77 -6.07 21.47
N LEU A 69 -7.47 -5.78 21.37
CA LEU A 69 -6.46 -6.32 22.28
C LEU A 69 -6.82 -6.06 23.75
N ARG A 70 -7.23 -4.84 24.07
CA ARG A 70 -7.66 -4.49 25.43
C ARG A 70 -8.81 -5.35 25.93
N ARG A 71 -9.77 -5.71 25.07
CA ARG A 71 -10.87 -6.66 25.43
C ARG A 71 -10.35 -8.05 25.74
N TYR A 72 -9.41 -8.58 24.96
CA TYR A 72 -8.81 -9.90 25.21
C TYR A 72 -7.96 -9.90 26.48
N LEU A 73 -7.21 -8.83 26.76
CA LEU A 73 -6.40 -8.71 27.95
C LEU A 73 -7.22 -8.47 29.24
N SER A 74 -8.40 -7.83 29.14
CA SER A 74 -9.27 -7.54 30.28
C SER A 74 -10.19 -8.69 30.66
N GLY A 75 -10.34 -9.70 29.80
CA GLY A 75 -11.27 -10.81 29.94
C GLY A 75 -10.76 -11.98 30.79
N GLY A 76 -10.14 -11.72 31.93
CA GLY A 76 -9.56 -12.73 32.82
C GLY A 76 -10.54 -13.75 33.46
N THR A 77 -11.77 -13.92 32.97
CA THR A 77 -12.77 -14.74 33.63
C THR A 77 -13.59 -15.63 32.69
N LEU A 78 -13.02 -16.09 31.61
CA LEU A 78 -13.74 -16.91 30.62
C LEU A 78 -13.18 -18.33 30.44
N ALA A 79 -12.49 -18.86 31.43
CA ALA A 79 -11.90 -20.19 31.41
C ALA A 79 -12.90 -21.36 31.28
N GLY A 80 -14.21 -21.14 31.50
CA GLY A 80 -15.23 -22.19 31.49
C GLY A 80 -16.04 -22.36 30.22
N LYS A 81 -15.97 -21.43 29.26
CA LYS A 81 -16.71 -21.49 27.98
C LYS A 81 -15.85 -21.38 26.73
N PHE A 82 -14.55 -21.50 26.86
CA PHE A 82 -13.57 -21.13 25.85
C PHE A 82 -13.16 -22.20 24.85
N GLY A 83 -13.69 -23.39 24.94
CA GLY A 83 -13.46 -24.37 23.89
C GLY A 83 -13.91 -23.93 22.48
N GLU A 84 -14.80 -22.96 22.42
CA GLU A 84 -15.40 -22.51 21.16
C GLU A 84 -15.18 -21.04 20.79
N TRP A 85 -14.70 -20.20 21.72
CA TRP A 85 -14.16 -18.88 21.37
C TRP A 85 -12.76 -19.05 20.83
N SER A 86 -12.79 -19.78 19.87
CA SER A 86 -11.75 -20.40 19.16
C SER A 86 -10.89 -19.34 18.50
N LEU A 87 -9.75 -19.75 18.14
CA LEU A 87 -8.88 -19.18 17.12
C LEU A 87 -9.67 -18.45 16.01
N GLU A 88 -10.85 -18.95 15.63
CA GLU A 88 -11.75 -18.34 14.65
C GLU A 88 -12.19 -16.93 15.04
N SER A 89 -12.62 -16.70 16.29
CA SER A 89 -13.04 -15.37 16.75
C SER A 89 -11.87 -14.38 16.72
N ILE A 90 -10.68 -14.81 17.15
CA ILE A 90 -9.47 -13.98 17.10
C ILE A 90 -9.14 -13.62 15.65
N MET A 91 -9.19 -14.58 14.74
CA MET A 91 -8.91 -14.37 13.32
C MET A 91 -9.93 -13.42 12.67
N GLN A 92 -11.24 -13.63 12.92
CA GLN A 92 -12.32 -12.80 12.39
C GLN A 92 -12.30 -11.37 12.92
N ASP A 93 -11.88 -11.18 14.17
CA ASP A 93 -11.81 -9.88 14.79
C ASP A 93 -10.63 -9.03 14.26
N ILE A 94 -9.55 -9.66 13.82
CA ILE A 94 -8.32 -8.97 13.45
C ILE A 94 -8.17 -8.85 11.93
N PHE A 95 -8.57 -9.89 11.17
CA PHE A 95 -8.32 -9.98 9.74
C PHE A 95 -9.60 -10.02 8.92
N ASN A 96 -9.53 -9.51 7.70
CA ASN A 96 -10.58 -9.69 6.70
C ASN A 96 -10.60 -11.15 6.19
N PRO A 97 -11.78 -11.69 5.78
CA PRO A 97 -11.89 -13.06 5.32
C PRO A 97 -10.97 -13.47 4.16
N ASN A 98 -10.52 -12.51 3.36
CA ASN A 98 -9.60 -12.76 2.26
C ASN A 98 -8.12 -12.89 2.69
N GLN A 99 -7.78 -12.54 3.93
CA GLN A 99 -6.42 -12.59 4.47
C GLN A 99 -6.06 -13.94 5.11
N TYR A 100 -7.03 -14.81 5.38
CA TYR A 100 -6.79 -16.14 5.94
C TYR A 100 -7.59 -17.23 5.22
N ILE A 101 -7.28 -18.48 5.47
CA ILE A 101 -7.98 -19.64 4.97
C ILE A 101 -8.26 -20.56 6.15
N LYS A 102 -9.52 -21.00 6.30
CA LYS A 102 -9.92 -21.98 7.30
C LYS A 102 -9.84 -23.38 6.73
N ASN A 103 -9.44 -24.37 7.54
CA ASN A 103 -9.28 -25.78 7.15
C ASN A 103 -8.41 -25.95 5.89
N ALA A 104 -7.26 -25.29 5.88
CA ALA A 104 -6.41 -25.22 4.71
C ALA A 104 -5.52 -26.45 4.57
N GLU A 105 -5.40 -26.97 3.37
CA GLU A 105 -4.35 -27.91 3.00
C GLU A 105 -3.11 -27.09 2.56
N VAL A 106 -2.12 -27.00 3.44
CA VAL A 106 -0.89 -26.21 3.18
C VAL A 106 -0.03 -26.89 2.12
N ILE A 107 0.16 -28.19 2.25
CA ILE A 107 0.94 -29.01 1.33
C ILE A 107 -0.06 -29.73 0.42
N LYS A 108 -0.17 -29.29 -0.83
CA LYS A 108 -1.11 -29.83 -1.81
C LYS A 108 -0.94 -31.34 -1.98
N GLY A 109 -2.02 -32.10 -1.89
CA GLY A 109 -2.03 -33.55 -2.05
C GLY A 109 -1.62 -34.32 -0.78
N SER A 110 -1.32 -33.65 0.32
CA SER A 110 -1.00 -34.32 1.60
C SER A 110 -2.21 -34.88 2.33
N GLY A 111 -3.39 -34.36 2.04
CA GLY A 111 -4.63 -34.64 2.78
C GLY A 111 -4.64 -34.06 4.21
N LYS A 112 -3.55 -33.42 4.65
CA LYS A 112 -3.41 -32.85 5.99
C LYS A 112 -3.92 -31.42 5.99
N ARG A 113 -4.83 -31.10 6.90
CA ARG A 113 -5.43 -29.78 7.01
C ARG A 113 -5.10 -29.15 8.34
N VAL A 114 -4.72 -27.87 8.29
CA VAL A 114 -4.54 -27.03 9.48
C VAL A 114 -5.79 -26.17 9.69
N GLU A 115 -6.10 -25.83 10.93
CA GLU A 115 -7.32 -25.09 11.25
C GLU A 115 -7.37 -23.72 10.57
N PHE A 116 -6.28 -22.96 10.64
CA PHE A 116 -6.15 -21.66 9.98
C PHE A 116 -4.79 -21.48 9.32
N VAL A 117 -4.81 -20.75 8.23
CA VAL A 117 -3.62 -20.26 7.56
C VAL A 117 -3.78 -18.76 7.33
N LEU A 118 -2.85 -17.97 7.84
CA LEU A 118 -2.77 -16.55 7.52
C LEU A 118 -1.94 -16.37 6.24
N LYS A 119 -2.46 -15.59 5.29
CA LYS A 119 -1.74 -15.25 4.06
C LYS A 119 -0.75 -14.13 4.37
N MET A 120 0.51 -14.45 4.24
CA MET A 120 1.63 -13.52 4.46
C MET A 120 1.99 -12.80 3.14
N PRO A 121 2.73 -11.68 3.20
CA PRO A 121 3.33 -11.08 2.02
C PRO A 121 4.13 -12.10 1.20
N GLU A 122 4.35 -11.80 -0.07
CA GLU A 122 5.08 -12.65 -1.02
C GLU A 122 4.43 -14.04 -1.27
N GLY A 123 3.17 -14.21 -0.84
CA GLY A 123 2.41 -15.43 -1.07
C GLY A 123 2.72 -16.57 -0.10
N LEU A 124 3.55 -16.33 0.91
CA LEU A 124 3.82 -17.29 1.97
C LEU A 124 2.59 -17.49 2.87
N LEU A 125 2.57 -18.61 3.57
CA LEU A 125 1.48 -19.00 4.45
C LEU A 125 2.00 -19.17 5.89
N LEU A 126 1.25 -18.67 6.88
CA LEU A 126 1.53 -18.92 8.29
C LEU A 126 0.48 -19.89 8.85
N PRO A 127 0.83 -21.16 9.10
CA PRO A 127 -0.08 -22.14 9.67
C PRO A 127 -0.31 -21.89 11.16
N ILE A 128 -1.56 -22.00 11.61
CA ILE A 128 -1.99 -21.85 12.99
C ILE A 128 -2.90 -23.02 13.34
N ASP A 129 -2.49 -23.81 14.30
CA ASP A 129 -3.17 -25.05 14.70
C ASP A 129 -3.48 -25.00 16.20
N ALA A 130 -4.75 -25.25 16.59
CA ALA A 130 -5.12 -25.26 17.99
C ALA A 130 -4.88 -26.65 18.61
N LYS A 131 -4.29 -26.67 19.78
CA LYS A 131 -4.02 -27.87 20.54
C LYS A 131 -4.43 -27.66 22.00
N PHE A 132 -5.29 -28.52 22.48
CA PHE A 132 -5.73 -28.49 23.87
C PHE A 132 -5.73 -29.91 24.47
N PRO A 133 -4.69 -30.28 25.22
CA PRO A 133 -4.61 -31.58 25.89
C PRO A 133 -5.52 -31.63 27.14
N SER A 134 -6.84 -31.45 26.95
CA SER A 134 -7.81 -31.28 28.04
C SER A 134 -7.72 -32.38 29.08
N GLY A 135 -7.70 -33.65 28.67
CA GLY A 135 -7.66 -34.77 29.61
C GLY A 135 -6.40 -34.83 30.47
N LEU A 136 -5.24 -34.41 29.94
CA LEU A 136 -4.00 -34.29 30.72
C LEU A 136 -4.04 -33.12 31.68
N TYR A 137 -4.65 -31.99 31.22
CA TYR A 137 -4.80 -30.81 32.06
C TYR A 137 -5.81 -31.06 33.20
N ASP A 138 -6.90 -31.75 32.96
CA ASP A 138 -7.86 -32.16 34.00
C ASP A 138 -7.17 -33.06 35.03
N THR A 139 -6.36 -34.04 34.59
CA THR A 139 -5.58 -34.90 35.49
C THR A 139 -4.59 -34.08 36.33
N TYR A 140 -3.99 -33.06 35.76
CA TYR A 140 -3.13 -32.14 36.51
C TYR A 140 -3.88 -31.37 37.60
N LEU A 141 -5.06 -30.83 37.27
CA LEU A 141 -5.91 -30.13 38.24
C LEU A 141 -6.36 -31.06 39.38
N ASP A 142 -6.81 -32.27 39.06
CA ASP A 142 -7.14 -33.27 40.05
C ASP A 142 -5.98 -33.65 40.97
N SER A 143 -4.75 -33.69 40.45
CA SER A 143 -3.54 -33.95 41.22
C SER A 143 -3.18 -32.84 42.22
N ILE A 144 -3.49 -31.61 41.84
CA ILE A 144 -3.32 -30.45 42.73
C ILE A 144 -4.34 -30.51 43.86
N ASP A 145 -5.61 -30.84 43.58
CA ASP A 145 -6.67 -30.95 44.57
C ASP A 145 -6.36 -32.06 45.59
N GLN A 146 -5.73 -33.13 45.14
CA GLN A 146 -5.25 -34.22 46.02
C GLN A 146 -3.97 -33.91 46.77
N THR A 147 -3.30 -32.84 46.46
CA THR A 147 -2.02 -32.41 47.07
C THR A 147 -0.91 -33.49 46.98
N ASP A 148 -0.94 -34.32 45.91
CA ASP A 148 0.03 -35.38 45.68
C ASP A 148 1.14 -34.89 44.75
N GLU A 149 2.30 -34.58 45.33
CA GLU A 149 3.48 -34.07 44.60
C GLU A 149 3.96 -35.01 43.49
N ARG A 150 3.81 -36.32 43.65
CA ARG A 150 4.24 -37.29 42.61
C ARG A 150 3.31 -37.27 41.43
N LEU A 151 2.02 -37.21 41.69
CA LEU A 151 0.99 -37.08 40.62
C LEU A 151 1.11 -35.75 39.91
N ILE A 152 1.31 -34.65 40.63
CA ILE A 152 1.54 -33.33 40.07
C ILE A 152 2.72 -33.35 39.10
N LYS A 153 3.89 -33.85 39.58
CA LYS A 153 5.08 -33.92 38.73
C LYS A 153 4.86 -34.79 37.50
N LYS A 154 4.23 -35.95 37.64
CA LYS A 154 3.92 -36.84 36.53
C LYS A 154 3.00 -36.16 35.51
N SER A 155 1.97 -35.47 35.96
CA SER A 155 1.01 -34.77 35.09
C SER A 155 1.70 -33.64 34.31
N ILE A 156 2.64 -32.92 34.92
CA ILE A 156 3.45 -31.90 34.25
C ILE A 156 4.34 -32.56 33.17
N ASP A 157 4.99 -33.67 33.45
CA ASP A 157 5.82 -34.39 32.49
C ASP A 157 5.00 -34.96 31.32
N ASP A 158 3.79 -35.44 31.58
CA ASP A 158 2.85 -35.92 30.56
C ASP A 158 2.40 -34.77 29.65
N ILE A 159 2.04 -33.62 30.21
CA ILE A 159 1.71 -32.39 29.46
C ILE A 159 2.89 -31.92 28.62
N LYS A 160 4.10 -31.84 29.22
CA LYS A 160 5.34 -31.49 28.50
C LYS A 160 5.56 -32.38 27.28
N SER A 161 5.46 -33.70 27.48
CA SER A 161 5.66 -34.70 26.41
C SER A 161 4.65 -34.55 25.31
N LYS A 162 3.38 -34.27 25.65
CA LYS A 162 2.30 -34.03 24.68
C LYS A 162 2.52 -32.75 23.88
N VAL A 163 2.89 -31.66 24.54
CA VAL A 163 3.15 -30.36 23.89
C VAL A 163 4.32 -30.45 22.92
N VAL A 164 5.42 -31.11 23.30
CA VAL A 164 6.57 -31.37 22.42
C VAL A 164 6.15 -32.16 21.17
N LYS A 165 5.38 -33.25 21.38
CA LYS A 165 4.88 -34.08 20.28
C LYS A 165 3.97 -33.28 19.34
N ASP A 166 3.03 -32.52 19.88
CA ASP A 166 2.11 -31.70 19.06
C ASP A 166 2.86 -30.64 18.25
N ALA A 167 3.92 -30.04 18.80
CA ALA A 167 4.76 -29.12 18.08
C ALA A 167 5.52 -29.78 16.91
N SER A 168 6.09 -30.98 17.15
CA SER A 168 6.71 -31.77 16.07
C SER A 168 5.70 -32.13 14.98
N ASP A 169 4.51 -32.53 15.37
CA ASP A 169 3.41 -32.84 14.44
C ASP A 169 3.02 -31.63 13.57
N ILE A 170 2.98 -30.44 14.15
CA ILE A 170 2.68 -29.17 13.41
C ILE A 170 3.79 -28.89 12.41
N GLN A 171 5.04 -28.98 12.83
CA GLN A 171 6.19 -28.77 11.94
C GLN A 171 6.14 -29.72 10.75
N GLU A 172 6.04 -31.02 11.00
CA GLU A 172 6.09 -32.05 9.96
C GLU A 172 4.91 -31.97 8.98
N LYS A 173 3.75 -31.53 9.47
CA LYS A 173 2.52 -31.52 8.67
C LYS A 173 2.32 -30.21 7.92
N TYR A 174 2.75 -29.10 8.46
CA TYR A 174 2.29 -27.78 7.99
C TYR A 174 3.41 -26.79 7.70
N VAL A 175 4.66 -26.99 8.16
CA VAL A 175 5.78 -26.08 7.88
C VAL A 175 6.59 -26.62 6.70
N GLN A 176 6.60 -25.86 5.60
CA GLN A 176 7.31 -26.26 4.38
C GLN A 176 8.04 -25.06 3.78
N SER A 177 9.35 -25.20 3.58
CA SER A 177 10.16 -24.16 2.94
C SER A 177 9.61 -23.77 1.55
N GLY A 178 9.53 -22.48 1.27
CA GLY A 178 9.02 -21.94 0.02
C GLY A 178 7.51 -21.90 -0.11
N VAL A 179 6.75 -22.50 0.83
CA VAL A 179 5.29 -22.47 0.89
C VAL A 179 4.83 -21.71 2.13
N THR A 180 5.45 -22.01 3.27
CA THR A 180 5.12 -21.33 4.54
C THR A 180 6.26 -20.42 4.94
N VAL A 181 5.96 -19.45 5.82
CA VAL A 181 7.00 -18.85 6.64
C VAL A 181 7.71 -19.97 7.45
N ASP A 182 8.98 -19.75 7.79
CA ASP A 182 9.81 -20.77 8.43
C ASP A 182 9.42 -21.00 9.92
N LEU A 183 8.12 -20.99 10.18
CA LEU A 183 7.53 -21.30 11.48
C LEU A 183 6.05 -21.67 11.39
N GLY A 184 5.54 -22.36 12.45
CA GLY A 184 4.12 -22.58 12.69
C GLY A 184 3.71 -22.02 14.05
N ILE A 185 2.40 -21.85 14.25
CA ILE A 185 1.84 -21.45 15.56
C ILE A 185 1.02 -22.59 16.12
N MET A 186 1.34 -22.97 17.36
CA MET A 186 0.50 -23.84 18.20
C MET A 186 -0.30 -22.96 19.15
N TYR A 187 -1.60 -22.91 18.96
CA TYR A 187 -2.49 -22.15 19.79
C TYR A 187 -3.03 -23.01 20.94
N ILE A 188 -2.83 -22.55 22.17
CA ILE A 188 -3.36 -23.17 23.39
C ILE A 188 -4.55 -22.32 23.86
N PRO A 189 -5.81 -22.79 23.76
CA PRO A 189 -7.00 -21.97 24.07
C PRO A 189 -7.26 -21.84 25.59
N SER A 190 -6.23 -21.79 26.40
CA SER A 190 -6.32 -21.65 27.85
C SER A 190 -5.10 -20.92 28.40
N GLU A 191 -5.32 -19.75 29.01
CA GLU A 191 -4.26 -18.99 29.66
C GLU A 191 -3.69 -19.71 30.88
N SER A 192 -4.53 -20.45 31.64
CA SER A 192 -4.06 -21.21 32.78
C SER A 192 -3.13 -22.37 32.37
N LEU A 193 -3.47 -23.10 31.30
CA LEU A 193 -2.57 -24.10 30.73
C LEU A 193 -1.32 -23.45 30.13
N MET A 194 -1.44 -22.27 29.52
CA MET A 194 -0.29 -21.53 29.00
C MET A 194 0.67 -21.12 30.12
N GLN A 195 0.16 -20.65 31.27
CA GLN A 195 0.97 -20.37 32.46
C GLN A 195 1.70 -21.62 33.00
N LEU A 196 1.03 -22.78 33.00
CA LEU A 196 1.67 -24.04 33.34
C LEU A 196 2.82 -24.38 32.36
N ILE A 197 2.59 -24.27 31.07
CA ILE A 197 3.61 -24.49 30.04
C ILE A 197 4.80 -23.51 30.23
N ASP A 198 4.52 -22.25 30.53
CA ASP A 198 5.52 -21.22 30.79
C ASP A 198 6.36 -21.50 32.07
N SER A 199 5.78 -22.21 33.06
CA SER A 199 6.48 -22.62 34.26
C SER A 199 7.48 -23.76 34.04
N ILE A 200 7.40 -24.46 32.91
CA ILE A 200 8.33 -25.55 32.56
C ILE A 200 9.58 -24.94 31.93
N GLU A 201 10.71 -25.12 32.65
CA GLU A 201 11.97 -24.50 32.27
C GLU A 201 12.40 -24.84 30.84
N ASN A 202 12.72 -23.80 30.06
CA ASN A 202 13.20 -23.84 28.66
C ASN A 202 12.32 -24.63 27.68
N LEU A 203 11.05 -24.93 28.02
CA LEU A 203 10.20 -25.74 27.15
C LEU A 203 9.88 -25.03 25.83
N ARG A 204 9.43 -23.78 25.90
CA ARG A 204 9.04 -23.02 24.68
C ARG A 204 10.24 -22.74 23.79
N GLU A 205 11.38 -22.38 24.38
CA GLU A 205 12.61 -22.09 23.66
C GLU A 205 13.14 -23.37 22.95
N SER A 206 13.08 -24.52 23.60
CA SER A 206 13.48 -25.79 23.00
C SER A 206 12.57 -26.17 21.84
N ILE A 207 11.24 -26.01 21.99
CA ILE A 207 10.27 -26.31 20.95
C ILE A 207 10.47 -25.37 19.75
N PHE A 208 10.66 -24.07 19.98
CA PHE A 208 10.93 -23.15 18.89
C PHE A 208 12.24 -23.48 18.16
N ARG A 209 13.28 -23.78 18.88
CA ARG A 209 14.58 -24.15 18.30
C ARG A 209 14.49 -25.43 17.47
N ASP A 210 13.81 -26.45 18.00
CA ASP A 210 13.84 -27.80 17.44
C ASP A 210 12.73 -28.02 16.39
N SER A 211 11.56 -27.40 16.57
CA SER A 211 10.39 -27.58 15.70
C SER A 211 9.95 -26.31 14.95
N ARG A 212 10.57 -25.14 15.22
CA ARG A 212 10.16 -23.86 14.62
C ARG A 212 8.66 -23.57 14.84
N VAL A 213 8.13 -23.95 16.00
CA VAL A 213 6.76 -23.73 16.41
C VAL A 213 6.70 -22.77 17.59
N LEU A 214 5.92 -21.71 17.45
CA LEU A 214 5.62 -20.77 18.52
C LEU A 214 4.38 -21.24 19.27
N ILE A 215 4.50 -21.43 20.59
CA ILE A 215 3.34 -21.75 21.44
C ILE A 215 2.75 -20.43 21.96
N MET A 216 1.45 -20.24 21.74
CA MET A 216 0.77 -19.00 22.12
C MET A 216 -0.59 -19.29 22.77
N GLY A 217 -0.85 -18.63 23.89
CA GLY A 217 -2.19 -18.54 24.50
C GLY A 217 -3.04 -17.44 23.82
N PRO A 218 -4.29 -17.27 24.26
CA PRO A 218 -5.23 -16.28 23.67
C PRO A 218 -4.65 -14.87 23.63
N ASN A 219 -4.09 -14.40 24.72
CA ASN A 219 -3.56 -13.04 24.82
C ASN A 219 -2.32 -12.84 23.95
N SER A 220 -1.37 -13.79 23.99
CA SER A 220 -0.14 -13.69 23.20
C SER A 220 -0.40 -13.84 21.71
N LEU A 221 -1.33 -14.73 21.31
CA LEU A 221 -1.74 -14.87 19.91
C LEU A 221 -2.42 -13.59 19.39
N ALA A 222 -3.36 -13.02 20.14
CA ALA A 222 -4.02 -11.79 19.75
C ALA A 222 -3.02 -10.64 19.57
N ALA A 223 -2.08 -10.47 20.50
CA ALA A 223 -1.03 -9.46 20.42
C ALA A 223 -0.12 -9.66 19.19
N TYR A 224 0.29 -10.89 18.93
CA TYR A 224 1.10 -11.26 17.78
C TYR A 224 0.38 -10.97 16.47
N LEU A 225 -0.86 -11.43 16.33
CA LEU A 225 -1.66 -11.26 15.11
C LEU A 225 -1.99 -9.79 14.83
N ILE A 226 -2.25 -8.98 15.86
CA ILE A 226 -2.40 -7.53 15.72
C ILE A 226 -1.10 -6.92 15.20
N SER A 227 0.06 -7.33 15.74
CA SER A 227 1.35 -6.84 15.26
C SER A 227 1.60 -7.20 13.79
N VAL A 228 1.25 -8.42 13.38
CA VAL A 228 1.33 -8.86 11.98
C VAL A 228 0.37 -8.05 11.10
N HIS A 229 -0.86 -7.83 11.55
CA HIS A 229 -1.84 -7.00 10.83
C HIS A 229 -1.34 -5.55 10.63
N MET A 230 -0.74 -4.96 11.66
CA MET A 230 -0.11 -3.65 11.55
C MET A 230 1.04 -3.65 10.53
N GLY A 231 1.86 -4.71 10.52
CA GLY A 231 2.90 -4.91 9.53
C GLY A 231 2.36 -4.95 8.09
N PHE A 232 1.26 -5.64 7.86
CA PHE A 232 0.61 -5.68 6.54
C PHE A 232 0.15 -4.29 6.08
N ARG A 233 -0.42 -3.51 6.99
CA ARG A 233 -0.82 -2.13 6.69
C ARG A 233 0.37 -1.25 6.35
N THR A 234 1.44 -1.35 7.11
CA THR A 234 2.68 -0.60 6.84
C THR A 234 3.26 -0.95 5.47
N LEU A 235 3.28 -2.22 5.09
CA LEU A 235 3.71 -2.64 3.75
C LEU A 235 2.81 -2.09 2.65
N ALA A 236 1.49 -2.12 2.84
CA ALA A 236 0.54 -1.52 1.90
C ALA A 236 0.74 -0.01 1.73
N LEU A 237 1.03 0.71 2.82
CA LEU A 237 1.35 2.13 2.80
C LEU A 237 2.65 2.41 2.03
N ASN A 238 3.69 1.61 2.28
CA ASN A 238 4.97 1.75 1.58
C ASN A 238 4.84 1.50 0.07
N ASN A 239 4.05 0.50 -0.33
CA ASN A 239 3.79 0.22 -1.74
C ASN A 239 3.05 1.38 -2.42
N ARG A 240 2.02 1.94 -1.77
CA ARG A 240 1.31 3.14 -2.26
C ARG A 240 2.23 4.35 -2.37
N ALA A 241 3.09 4.58 -1.37
CA ALA A 241 4.08 5.65 -1.43
C ALA A 241 5.04 5.48 -2.63
N GLY A 242 5.46 4.24 -2.93
CA GLY A 242 6.26 3.91 -4.10
C GLY A 242 5.55 4.26 -5.43
N GLU A 243 4.28 3.90 -5.56
CA GLU A 243 3.45 4.25 -6.73
C GLU A 243 3.33 5.77 -6.92
N ILE A 244 3.10 6.51 -5.83
CA ILE A 244 3.04 7.98 -5.85
C ILE A 244 4.37 8.56 -6.32
N MET A 245 5.51 8.09 -5.81
CA MET A 245 6.84 8.56 -6.22
C MET A 245 7.13 8.27 -7.71
N GLU A 246 6.65 7.16 -8.23
CA GLU A 246 6.75 6.86 -9.66
C GLU A 246 5.94 7.85 -10.51
N GLU A 247 4.69 8.15 -10.10
CA GLU A 247 3.86 9.15 -10.78
C GLU A 247 4.48 10.56 -10.72
N PHE A 248 5.07 10.94 -9.59
CA PHE A 248 5.86 12.19 -9.51
C PHE A 248 7.04 12.20 -10.48
N GLY A 249 7.71 11.07 -10.63
CA GLY A 249 8.79 10.93 -11.62
C GLY A 249 8.33 11.14 -13.06
N LYS A 250 7.14 10.64 -13.41
CA LYS A 250 6.51 10.86 -14.72
C LYS A 250 6.15 12.35 -14.92
N LEU A 251 5.54 12.96 -13.92
CA LEU A 251 5.16 14.37 -13.94
C LEU A 251 6.39 15.28 -14.12
N LYS A 252 7.47 15.02 -13.38
CA LYS A 252 8.73 15.76 -13.52
C LYS A 252 9.27 15.73 -14.96
N LYS A 253 9.25 14.56 -15.61
CA LYS A 253 9.67 14.42 -17.00
C LYS A 253 8.81 15.25 -17.96
N GLU A 254 7.49 15.29 -17.75
CA GLU A 254 6.59 16.11 -18.55
C GLU A 254 6.86 17.61 -18.34
N PHE A 255 7.17 18.06 -17.14
CA PHE A 255 7.60 19.44 -16.89
C PHE A 255 8.90 19.81 -17.60
N GLU A 256 9.89 18.91 -17.62
CA GLU A 256 11.14 19.10 -18.35
C GLU A 256 10.88 19.22 -19.87
N ARG A 257 10.02 18.39 -20.42
CA ARG A 257 9.60 18.47 -21.85
C ARG A 257 8.86 19.76 -22.15
N PHE A 258 7.96 20.18 -21.26
CA PHE A 258 7.25 21.45 -21.41
C PHE A 258 8.21 22.63 -21.40
N GLY A 259 9.18 22.66 -20.48
CA GLY A 259 10.24 23.66 -20.42
C GLY A 259 11.02 23.76 -21.75
N SER A 260 11.47 22.62 -22.26
CA SER A 260 12.20 22.54 -23.54
C SER A 260 11.35 23.03 -24.73
N SER A 261 10.08 22.65 -24.77
CA SER A 261 9.14 23.10 -25.80
C SER A 261 8.89 24.61 -25.74
N THR A 262 8.81 25.18 -24.53
CA THR A 262 8.65 26.61 -24.31
C THR A 262 9.88 27.39 -24.78
N GLU A 263 11.11 26.90 -24.50
CA GLU A 263 12.33 27.51 -25.00
C GLU A 263 12.41 27.50 -26.53
N GLU A 264 11.98 26.40 -27.17
CA GLU A 264 11.95 26.31 -28.62
C GLU A 264 10.94 27.30 -29.24
N LEU A 265 9.77 27.47 -28.62
CA LEU A 265 8.78 28.46 -29.02
C LEU A 265 9.31 29.88 -28.90
N LEU A 266 10.02 30.21 -27.82
CA LEU A 266 10.65 31.51 -27.63
C LEU A 266 11.69 31.77 -28.73
N LYS A 267 12.55 30.82 -29.06
CA LYS A 267 13.54 30.93 -30.15
C LYS A 267 12.86 31.16 -31.52
N LYS A 268 11.75 30.46 -31.80
CA LYS A 268 10.97 30.64 -33.02
C LYS A 268 10.32 32.02 -33.07
N ALA A 269 9.79 32.51 -31.96
CA ALA A 269 9.19 33.85 -31.86
C ALA A 269 10.27 34.97 -32.11
N ASP A 270 11.44 34.82 -31.54
CA ASP A 270 12.55 35.75 -31.77
C ASP A 270 13.03 35.77 -33.24
N ALA A 271 13.10 34.59 -33.86
CA ALA A 271 13.45 34.48 -35.26
C ALA A 271 12.38 35.13 -36.16
N MET A 272 11.12 34.97 -35.81
CA MET A 272 9.98 35.60 -36.53
C MET A 272 10.01 37.14 -36.39
N LEU A 273 10.28 37.65 -35.19
CA LEU A 273 10.42 39.08 -34.95
C LEU A 273 11.58 39.70 -35.77
N LYS A 274 12.73 39.01 -35.88
CA LYS A 274 13.84 39.43 -36.74
C LYS A 274 13.43 39.47 -38.19
N ALA A 275 12.75 38.43 -38.70
CA ALA A 275 12.26 38.38 -40.08
C ALA A 275 11.28 39.53 -40.41
N VAL A 276 10.35 39.82 -39.49
CA VAL A 276 9.42 40.92 -39.61
C VAL A 276 10.14 42.29 -39.69
N ASN A 277 11.15 42.50 -38.85
CA ASN A 277 11.93 43.71 -38.85
C ASN A 277 12.74 43.87 -40.16
N GLU A 278 13.37 42.81 -40.64
CA GLU A 278 14.05 42.82 -41.95
C GLU A 278 13.11 43.16 -43.11
N HIS A 279 11.90 42.61 -43.07
CA HIS A 279 10.88 42.88 -44.08
C HIS A 279 10.48 44.38 -44.06
N ALA A 280 10.28 44.94 -42.87
CA ALA A 280 9.98 46.37 -42.70
C ALA A 280 11.11 47.30 -43.20
N ILE A 281 12.37 46.88 -43.06
CA ILE A 281 13.50 47.62 -43.61
C ILE A 281 13.49 47.58 -45.14
N ARG A 282 13.30 46.43 -45.75
CA ARG A 282 13.20 46.26 -47.19
C ARG A 282 12.04 47.05 -47.80
N GLU A 283 10.88 47.04 -47.14
CA GLU A 283 9.73 47.83 -47.55
C GLU A 283 10.02 49.35 -47.59
N ARG A 284 10.72 49.88 -46.53
CA ARG A 284 11.13 51.28 -46.53
C ARG A 284 12.14 51.60 -47.64
N GLN A 285 13.07 50.68 -47.92
CA GLN A 285 14.02 50.88 -49.04
C GLN A 285 13.32 50.89 -50.40
N MET A 286 12.37 49.99 -50.59
CA MET A 286 11.58 49.90 -51.81
C MET A 286 10.72 51.17 -52.02
N ASN A 287 10.05 51.65 -50.99
CA ASN A 287 9.26 52.86 -51.01
C ASN A 287 10.12 54.10 -51.31
N LYS A 288 11.37 54.12 -50.81
CA LYS A 288 12.33 55.17 -51.10
C LYS A 288 12.79 55.13 -52.58
N ALA A 289 13.05 53.93 -53.12
CA ALA A 289 13.41 53.75 -54.53
C ALA A 289 12.26 54.19 -55.47
N ILE A 290 11.01 53.81 -55.16
CA ILE A 290 9.83 54.24 -55.93
C ILE A 290 9.70 55.77 -55.93
N LYS A 291 9.82 56.44 -54.78
CA LYS A 291 9.78 57.89 -54.69
C LYS A 291 10.88 58.58 -55.51
N ASN A 292 12.08 57.99 -55.54
CA ASN A 292 13.18 58.54 -56.35
C ASN A 292 12.91 58.36 -57.88
N MET A 293 12.24 57.28 -58.30
CA MET A 293 11.83 57.09 -59.70
C MET A 293 10.75 58.08 -60.12
N ASP A 294 9.74 58.34 -59.29
CA ASP A 294 8.69 59.34 -59.59
C ASP A 294 9.25 60.77 -59.69
N GLN A 295 10.42 61.07 -59.10
CA GLN A 295 11.11 62.36 -59.20
C GLN A 295 11.98 62.51 -60.45
N LEU A 296 12.30 61.40 -61.14
CA LEU A 296 13.06 61.43 -62.40
C LEU A 296 12.16 61.55 -63.64
N ASP A 297 10.87 61.27 -63.51
CA ASP A 297 9.87 61.36 -64.57
C ASP A 297 9.09 62.70 -64.56
N SER A 298 9.44 63.62 -63.68
CA SER A 298 8.91 64.99 -63.57
C SER A 298 9.97 66.03 -63.98
#